data_034a64946e1847d457988f4b8f0c9a18
#
_entry.id   034a64946e1847d457988f4b8f0c9a18
#
_cell.length_a   1.000
_cell.length_b   1.000
_cell.length_c   1.000
_cell.angle_alpha   90.00
_cell.angle_beta   90.00
_cell.angle_gamma   90.00
#
_symmetry.space_group_name_H-M   'P 1'
#
loop_
_entity.id
_entity.type
_entity.pdbx_description
1 polymer ?
#
loop_
_entity_poly.entity_id
_entity_poly.type
_entity_poly.pdbx_seq_one_letter_code
_entity_poly.pdbx_strand_id
1 'polypeptide(L)'
;ETVLPDKFPCRQGWIPARAQVSEAILLAEGQKSAVTEYYLNNGEWPKDNASAGVASSAADIKGKYVESVTVAKGVVTAEMKPSGVNKEIQGKKLSLWAKRENGSVKWFCGQPVTRTDDDTVADAKDGKEIDTKHLPSTCRDTSMTN
;
A
#
# COMPACT_ATOMS: atom_id res chain seq x y z
N GLU A 1 33.67 -17.52 0.20
CA GLU A 1 33.39 -17.40 -0.22
C GLU A 1 32.92 -17.28 -0.52
N THR A 2 32.80 -17.10 -0.46
CA THR A 2 32.33 -17.02 -0.85
C THR A 2 31.83 -16.70 -1.23
N VAL A 3 31.88 -16.52 -1.47
CA VAL A 3 31.35 -16.24 -1.80
C VAL A 3 30.79 -16.03 -1.86
N LEU A 4 30.66 -15.90 -1.78
CA LEU A 4 29.88 -15.68 -1.89
C LEU A 4 29.59 -14.91 -1.74
N PRO A 5 29.86 -14.59 -1.50
CA PRO A 5 28.98 -13.67 -1.16
C PRO A 5 28.64 -12.64 -2.02
N ASP A 6 29.40 -12.17 -2.60
CA ASP A 6 29.04 -11.23 -3.48
C ASP A 6 27.96 -11.61 -4.31
N LYS A 7 27.72 -12.72 -4.50
CA LYS A 7 26.62 -13.11 -5.20
C LYS A 7 25.48 -13.36 -4.35
N PHE A 8 25.49 -12.80 -3.24
CA PHE A 8 24.46 -13.05 -2.31
C PHE A 8 23.31 -12.18 -2.53
N PRO A 9 22.17 -12.56 -1.98
CA PRO A 9 20.90 -11.87 -2.19
C PRO A 9 20.91 -10.44 -1.77
N CYS A 10 21.77 -10.08 -0.85
CA CYS A 10 21.77 -8.68 -0.44
C CYS A 10 22.36 -7.76 -1.47
N ARG A 11 22.83 -8.30 -2.57
CA ARG A 11 23.26 -7.43 -3.61
C ARG A 11 22.12 -6.84 -4.34
N GLN A 12 22.40 -5.76 -4.98
CA GLN A 12 21.43 -5.09 -5.77
C GLN A 12 20.81 -6.03 -6.77
N GLY A 13 19.51 -5.99 -6.92
CA GLY A 13 18.80 -6.84 -7.85
C GLY A 13 18.48 -8.21 -7.32
N TRP A 14 19.08 -8.59 -6.17
CA TRP A 14 18.83 -9.88 -5.59
C TRP A 14 17.89 -9.85 -4.42
N ILE A 15 17.43 -8.65 -4.02
CA ILE A 15 16.46 -8.54 -2.94
C ILE A 15 15.13 -9.06 -3.45
N PRO A 16 14.52 -10.04 -2.77
CA PRO A 16 13.26 -10.60 -3.23
C PRO A 16 12.18 -9.55 -3.37
N ALA A 17 11.28 -9.75 -4.31
CA ALA A 17 10.18 -8.83 -4.52
C ALA A 17 9.39 -8.62 -3.23
N ARG A 18 9.17 -9.69 -2.47
CA ARG A 18 8.42 -9.59 -1.22
C ARG A 18 9.09 -8.67 -0.22
N ALA A 19 10.43 -8.69 -0.16
CA ALA A 19 11.13 -7.78 0.73
C ALA A 19 10.99 -6.33 0.29
N GLN A 20 10.99 -6.08 -1.02
CA GLN A 20 10.78 -4.74 -1.54
C GLN A 20 9.35 -4.26 -1.29
N VAL A 21 8.40 -5.16 -1.43
CA VAL A 21 6.99 -4.87 -1.17
C VAL A 21 6.77 -4.52 0.29
N SER A 22 7.55 -5.11 1.20
CA SER A 22 7.42 -4.78 2.62
C SER A 22 7.64 -3.30 2.89
N GLU A 23 8.53 -2.64 2.15
CA GLU A 23 8.70 -1.21 2.30
C GLU A 23 7.42 -0.46 1.95
N ALA A 24 6.75 -0.89 0.87
CA ALA A 24 5.51 -0.25 0.45
C ALA A 24 4.44 -0.41 1.51
N ILE A 25 4.35 -1.59 2.11
CA ILE A 25 3.38 -1.84 3.17
C ILE A 25 3.66 -0.94 4.37
N LEU A 26 4.92 -0.82 4.76
CA LEU A 26 5.27 0.02 5.90
C LEU A 26 4.96 1.49 5.64
N LEU A 27 5.25 1.98 4.43
CA LEU A 27 4.94 3.36 4.10
C LEU A 27 3.44 3.61 4.06
N ALA A 28 2.67 2.66 3.55
CA ALA A 28 1.22 2.79 3.55
C ALA A 28 0.67 2.74 4.98
N GLU A 29 1.22 1.86 5.82
CA GLU A 29 0.81 1.76 7.22
C GLU A 29 1.07 3.06 7.98
N GLY A 30 2.08 3.80 7.58
CA GLY A 30 2.39 5.07 8.19
C GLY A 30 1.28 6.10 8.04
N GLN A 31 0.33 5.87 7.13
CA GLN A 31 -0.78 6.80 6.91
C GLN A 31 -2.05 6.39 7.66
N LYS A 32 -2.06 5.22 8.29
CA LYS A 32 -3.27 4.69 8.92
C LYS A 32 -3.85 5.60 10.00
N SER A 33 -2.98 6.10 10.89
CA SER A 33 -3.48 6.88 12.01
C SER A 33 -4.10 8.19 11.54
N ALA A 34 -3.51 8.82 10.54
CA ALA A 34 -4.06 10.07 10.00
C ALA A 34 -5.43 9.83 9.37
N VAL A 35 -5.56 8.75 8.59
CA VAL A 35 -6.83 8.42 7.95
C VAL A 35 -7.89 8.08 9.00
N THR A 36 -7.53 7.26 9.99
CA THR A 36 -8.45 6.87 11.06
C THR A 36 -8.91 8.09 11.84
N GLU A 37 -7.97 8.95 12.19
CA GLU A 37 -8.29 10.14 12.99
C GLU A 37 -9.23 11.06 12.23
N TYR A 38 -8.97 11.26 10.93
CA TYR A 38 -9.84 12.09 10.11
C TYR A 38 -11.26 11.53 10.09
N TYR A 39 -11.39 10.21 9.88
CA TYR A 39 -12.71 9.59 9.82
C TYR A 39 -13.46 9.72 11.15
N LEU A 40 -12.77 9.47 12.26
CA LEU A 40 -13.42 9.52 13.57
C LEU A 40 -13.84 10.93 13.91
N ASN A 41 -13.11 11.95 13.44
CA ASN A 41 -13.44 13.35 13.73
C ASN A 41 -14.48 13.93 12.78
N ASN A 42 -14.53 13.46 11.55
CA ASN A 42 -15.35 14.08 10.50
C ASN A 42 -16.50 13.23 10.00
N GLY A 43 -16.53 11.94 10.35
CA GLY A 43 -17.60 11.07 9.92
C GLY A 43 -17.53 10.65 8.46
N GLU A 44 -16.45 11.00 7.76
CA GLU A 44 -16.25 10.61 6.37
C GLU A 44 -14.77 10.37 6.10
N TRP A 45 -14.49 9.62 5.06
CA TRP A 45 -13.12 9.28 4.71
C TRP A 45 -12.42 10.48 4.05
N PRO A 46 -11.11 10.69 4.34
CA PRO A 46 -10.38 11.78 3.69
C PRO A 46 -10.30 11.54 2.21
N LYS A 47 -10.55 12.59 1.43
CA LYS A 47 -10.58 12.49 -0.02
C LYS A 47 -9.22 12.27 -0.63
N ASP A 48 -8.19 12.85 -0.05
CA ASP A 48 -6.85 12.84 -0.60
C ASP A 48 -5.82 13.04 0.49
N ASN A 49 -4.56 13.09 0.09
CA ASN A 49 -3.46 13.24 1.04
C ASN A 49 -3.57 14.52 1.86
N ALA A 50 -3.91 15.62 1.22
CA ALA A 50 -4.00 16.90 1.91
C ALA A 50 -5.09 16.89 2.98
N SER A 51 -6.26 16.31 2.65
CA SER A 51 -7.36 16.21 3.61
C SER A 51 -6.97 15.37 4.80
N ALA A 52 -6.23 14.29 4.58
CA ALA A 52 -5.80 13.41 5.66
C ALA A 52 -4.69 14.04 6.50
N GLY A 53 -4.12 15.15 6.06
CA GLY A 53 -3.03 15.78 6.81
C GLY A 53 -1.69 15.11 6.64
N VAL A 54 -1.52 14.31 5.58
CA VAL A 54 -0.23 13.73 5.25
C VAL A 54 0.38 14.52 4.10
N ALA A 55 1.57 14.12 3.63
CA ALA A 55 2.22 14.85 2.55
C ALA A 55 1.25 15.02 1.38
N SER A 56 0.98 16.25 1.01
CA SER A 56 -0.07 16.55 0.03
C SER A 56 0.25 16.03 -1.36
N SER A 57 1.52 15.89 -1.70
CA SER A 57 1.90 15.22 -2.94
C SER A 57 2.20 13.76 -2.63
N ALA A 58 1.51 12.85 -3.31
CA ALA A 58 1.73 11.42 -3.13
C ALA A 58 3.18 11.03 -3.38
N ALA A 59 3.84 11.74 -4.30
CA ALA A 59 5.24 11.46 -4.63
C ALA A 59 6.21 11.88 -3.52
N ASP A 60 5.74 12.63 -2.53
CA ASP A 60 6.58 13.00 -1.40
C ASP A 60 6.62 11.90 -0.34
N ILE A 61 5.71 10.93 -0.43
CA ILE A 61 5.75 9.74 0.41
C ILE A 61 6.37 8.64 -0.43
N LYS A 62 7.69 8.54 -0.36
CA LYS A 62 8.42 7.62 -1.22
C LYS A 62 9.52 6.92 -0.42
N GLY A 63 10.06 5.88 -1.01
CA GLY A 63 11.15 5.15 -0.41
C GLY A 63 12.11 4.66 -1.47
N LYS A 64 12.95 3.71 -1.09
CA LYS A 64 13.93 3.16 -2.00
C LYS A 64 13.27 2.42 -3.16
N TYR A 65 12.17 1.74 -2.89
CA TYR A 65 11.45 0.94 -3.89
C TYR A 65 10.07 1.48 -4.21
N VAL A 66 9.61 2.50 -3.50
CA VAL A 66 8.26 3.03 -3.60
C VAL A 66 8.26 4.39 -4.27
N GLU A 67 7.44 4.53 -5.30
CA GLU A 67 7.32 5.77 -6.07
C GLU A 67 6.44 6.78 -5.37
N SER A 68 5.31 6.33 -4.82
CA SER A 68 4.34 7.22 -4.22
C SER A 68 3.36 6.46 -3.32
N VAL A 69 2.73 7.20 -2.42
CA VAL A 69 1.65 6.67 -1.58
C VAL A 69 0.51 7.69 -1.63
N THR A 70 -0.65 7.23 -2.06
CA THR A 70 -1.82 8.06 -2.28
C THR A 70 -2.93 7.69 -1.33
N VAL A 71 -3.55 8.69 -0.69
CA VAL A 71 -4.77 8.52 0.08
C VAL A 71 -5.93 8.97 -0.81
N ALA A 72 -6.93 8.11 -0.96
CA ALA A 72 -8.12 8.43 -1.73
C ALA A 72 -9.32 7.80 -1.06
N LYS A 73 -10.18 8.62 -0.48
CA LYS A 73 -11.40 8.17 0.21
C LYS A 73 -11.10 7.09 1.25
N GLY A 74 -10.02 7.29 2.00
CA GLY A 74 -9.65 6.36 3.06
C GLY A 74 -8.97 5.07 2.58
N VAL A 75 -8.62 5.00 1.30
CA VAL A 75 -7.81 3.90 0.75
C VAL A 75 -6.41 4.43 0.54
N VAL A 76 -5.43 3.73 1.11
CA VAL A 76 -4.02 4.12 0.99
C VAL A 76 -3.37 3.19 -0.02
N THR A 77 -2.96 3.71 -1.15
CA THR A 77 -2.36 2.92 -2.23
C THR A 77 -0.90 3.28 -2.41
N ALA A 78 -0.04 2.27 -2.34
CA ALA A 78 1.38 2.43 -2.58
C ALA A 78 1.69 1.92 -3.98
N GLU A 79 2.48 2.69 -4.73
CA GLU A 79 2.91 2.31 -6.07
C GLU A 79 4.41 2.09 -6.06
N MET A 80 4.85 0.95 -6.58
CA MET A 80 6.27 0.64 -6.69
C MET A 80 6.88 1.45 -7.82
N LYS A 81 8.19 1.71 -7.72
CA LYS A 81 8.90 2.45 -8.76
C LYS A 81 8.85 1.70 -10.08
N PRO A 82 8.90 2.44 -11.20
CA PRO A 82 8.89 1.80 -12.52
C PRO A 82 10.24 1.21 -12.91
N SER A 83 11.29 1.50 -12.14
CA SER A 83 12.61 0.95 -12.40
C SER A 83 13.38 0.87 -11.09
N GLY A 84 14.46 0.09 -11.08
CA GLY A 84 15.27 -0.03 -9.88
C GLY A 84 14.68 -0.96 -8.84
N VAL A 85 13.64 -1.72 -9.21
CA VAL A 85 13.02 -2.71 -8.35
C VAL A 85 12.89 -4.00 -9.13
N ASN A 86 12.50 -5.08 -8.44
CA ASN A 86 12.29 -6.38 -9.07
C ASN A 86 11.32 -6.23 -10.24
N LYS A 87 11.67 -6.85 -11.36
CA LYS A 87 10.88 -6.72 -12.59
C LYS A 87 9.42 -7.07 -12.42
N GLU A 88 9.12 -8.03 -11.56
CA GLU A 88 7.76 -8.51 -11.42
C GLU A 88 6.85 -7.53 -10.67
N ILE A 89 7.44 -6.54 -10.01
CA ILE A 89 6.65 -5.57 -9.24
C ILE A 89 6.82 -4.14 -9.73
N GLN A 90 7.54 -3.92 -10.82
CA GLN A 90 7.73 -2.56 -11.34
C GLN A 90 6.41 -1.92 -11.69
N GLY A 91 6.16 -0.74 -11.13
CA GLY A 91 4.93 0.00 -11.37
C GLY A 91 3.67 -0.62 -10.78
N LYS A 92 3.81 -1.69 -10.01
CA LYS A 92 2.66 -2.38 -9.42
C LYS A 92 2.21 -1.69 -8.15
N LYS A 93 0.98 -1.94 -7.77
CA LYS A 93 0.34 -1.26 -6.63
C LYS A 93 -0.25 -2.24 -5.64
N LEU A 94 -0.31 -1.78 -4.39
CA LEU A 94 -1.07 -2.46 -3.35
C LEU A 94 -1.84 -1.41 -2.56
N SER A 95 -2.85 -1.83 -1.82
CA SER A 95 -3.66 -0.92 -1.02
C SER A 95 -3.84 -1.41 0.39
N LEU A 96 -3.94 -0.44 1.29
CA LEU A 96 -4.49 -0.66 2.62
C LEU A 96 -5.79 0.13 2.66
N TRP A 97 -6.82 -0.43 3.26
CA TRP A 97 -8.09 0.28 3.34
C TRP A 97 -8.77 -0.02 4.67
N ALA A 98 -9.56 0.93 5.11
CA ALA A 98 -10.31 0.80 6.35
C ALA A 98 -11.78 0.67 6.05
N LYS A 99 -12.49 -0.06 6.92
CA LYS A 99 -13.94 -0.12 6.89
C LYS A 99 -14.45 0.28 8.25
N ARG A 100 -15.62 0.91 8.25
CA ARG A 100 -16.24 1.34 9.50
C ARG A 100 -16.74 0.12 10.27
N GLU A 101 -16.50 0.16 11.59
CA GLU A 101 -17.10 -0.79 12.52
C GLU A 101 -17.69 0.01 13.66
N ASN A 102 -18.44 -0.66 14.54
CA ASN A 102 -19.06 0.03 15.66
C ASN A 102 -18.02 0.73 16.52
N GLY A 103 -18.01 2.06 16.44
CA GLY A 103 -17.11 2.87 17.26
C GLY A 103 -15.65 2.85 16.87
N SER A 104 -15.29 2.22 15.77
CA SER A 104 -13.90 2.14 15.35
C SER A 104 -13.80 1.85 13.86
N VAL A 105 -12.57 1.57 13.40
CA VAL A 105 -12.33 1.18 12.02
C VAL A 105 -11.47 -0.07 12.01
N LYS A 106 -11.63 -0.87 10.98
CA LYS A 106 -10.84 -2.08 10.77
C LYS A 106 -10.06 -1.94 9.48
N TRP A 107 -8.78 -2.29 9.51
CA TRP A 107 -7.89 -2.14 8.37
C TRP A 107 -7.64 -3.46 7.67
N PHE A 108 -7.47 -3.36 6.36
CA PHE A 108 -7.18 -4.50 5.48
C PHE A 108 -5.98 -4.15 4.60
N CYS A 109 -5.32 -5.17 4.06
CA CYS A 109 -4.17 -5.00 3.18
C CYS A 109 -4.22 -6.04 2.08
N GLY A 110 -4.05 -5.61 0.85
CA GLY A 110 -4.06 -6.54 -0.27
C GLY A 110 -3.87 -5.83 -1.60
N GLN A 111 -4.39 -6.43 -2.66
CA GLN A 111 -4.35 -5.81 -3.97
C GLN A 111 -5.19 -4.53 -4.00
N PRO A 112 -4.92 -3.64 -4.96
CA PRO A 112 -5.59 -2.33 -4.97
C PRO A 112 -7.10 -2.40 -5.00
N VAL A 113 -7.73 -1.49 -4.26
CA VAL A 113 -9.18 -1.35 -4.22
C VAL A 113 -9.56 0.11 -4.38
N THR A 114 -10.83 0.36 -4.70
CA THR A 114 -11.41 1.70 -4.69
C THR A 114 -12.61 1.69 -3.77
N ARG A 115 -12.86 2.83 -3.12
CA ARG A 115 -13.97 2.96 -2.18
C ARG A 115 -15.26 3.21 -2.93
N THR A 116 -16.29 2.44 -2.60
CA THR A 116 -17.62 2.65 -3.20
C THR A 116 -18.57 3.32 -2.21
N ASP A 117 -18.46 3.00 -0.90
CA ASP A 117 -19.14 3.74 0.14
C ASP A 117 -18.38 3.57 1.46
N ASP A 118 -18.94 4.03 2.58
CA ASP A 118 -18.21 4.10 3.85
C ASP A 118 -17.65 2.78 4.34
N ASP A 119 -18.26 1.67 4.01
CA ASP A 119 -17.80 0.38 4.48
C ASP A 119 -17.69 -0.64 3.35
N THR A 120 -17.63 -0.19 2.11
CA THR A 120 -17.52 -1.08 0.95
C THR A 120 -16.44 -0.60 -0.01
N VAL A 121 -15.65 -1.54 -0.49
CA VAL A 121 -14.62 -1.28 -1.50
C VAL A 121 -14.78 -2.30 -2.63
N ALA A 122 -14.25 -1.95 -3.79
CA ALA A 122 -14.27 -2.83 -4.96
C ALA A 122 -12.85 -2.95 -5.51
N ASP A 123 -12.55 -4.03 -6.21
CA ASP A 123 -11.24 -4.21 -6.82
C ASP A 123 -10.95 -3.08 -7.81
N ALA A 124 -9.73 -2.58 -7.75
CA ALA A 124 -9.25 -1.59 -8.72
C ALA A 124 -8.47 -2.33 -9.80
N LYS A 125 -9.14 -2.68 -10.88
CA LYS A 125 -8.54 -3.51 -11.93
C LYS A 125 -8.00 -2.66 -13.06
N ASP A 126 -6.81 -2.10 -12.87
CA ASP A 126 -6.19 -1.27 -13.88
C ASP A 126 -4.99 -1.96 -14.54
N GLY A 127 -4.79 -3.24 -14.27
CA GLY A 127 -3.68 -3.99 -14.83
C GLY A 127 -2.37 -3.79 -14.09
N LYS A 128 -2.39 -3.00 -13.01
CA LYS A 128 -1.18 -2.72 -12.23
C LYS A 128 -1.25 -3.32 -10.83
N GLU A 129 -2.17 -4.25 -10.61
CA GLU A 129 -2.26 -4.91 -9.32
C GLU A 129 -1.04 -5.77 -9.08
N ILE A 130 -0.44 -5.66 -7.90
CA ILE A 130 0.65 -6.53 -7.53
C ILE A 130 0.13 -7.96 -7.41
N ASP A 131 0.93 -8.93 -7.87
CA ASP A 131 0.52 -10.32 -7.77
C ASP A 131 0.55 -10.75 -6.31
N THR A 132 -0.45 -11.49 -5.87
CA THR A 132 -0.56 -11.92 -4.48
C THR A 132 0.63 -12.75 -4.01
N LYS A 133 1.32 -13.43 -4.92
CA LYS A 133 2.49 -14.22 -4.52
C LYS A 133 3.60 -13.34 -3.95
N HIS A 134 3.59 -12.03 -4.24
CA HIS A 134 4.57 -11.10 -3.71
C HIS A 134 4.11 -10.44 -2.42
N LEU A 135 2.87 -10.68 -2.00
CA LEU A 135 2.34 -10.12 -0.77
C LEU A 135 2.54 -11.08 0.39
N PRO A 136 2.92 -10.60 1.57
CA PRO A 136 3.00 -11.46 2.75
C PRO A 136 1.61 -11.97 3.11
N SER A 137 1.56 -13.05 3.89
CA SER A 137 0.28 -13.66 4.26
C SER A 137 -0.65 -12.70 5.00
N THR A 138 -0.07 -11.72 5.69
CA THR A 138 -0.87 -10.73 6.43
C THR A 138 -1.41 -9.63 5.52
N CYS A 139 -1.11 -9.66 4.23
CA CYS A 139 -1.54 -8.63 3.29
C CYS A 139 -2.13 -9.27 2.04
N ARG A 140 -3.10 -10.16 2.23
CA ARG A 140 -3.77 -10.83 1.12
C ARG A 140 -5.28 -10.72 1.22
N ASP A 141 -5.75 -9.66 1.88
CA ASP A 141 -7.18 -9.39 1.94
C ASP A 141 -7.68 -9.02 0.55
N THR A 142 -8.96 -9.22 0.34
CA THR A 142 -9.60 -8.85 -0.92
C THR A 142 -10.71 -7.87 -0.64
N SER A 143 -11.27 -7.29 -1.68
CA SER A 143 -12.39 -6.37 -1.54
C SER A 143 -13.57 -7.02 -0.83
N MET A 144 -13.62 -8.35 -0.83
CA MET A 144 -14.71 -9.10 -0.19
C MET A 144 -14.41 -9.49 1.25
N THR A 145 -13.19 -9.27 1.73
CA THR A 145 -12.81 -9.63 3.10
C THR A 145 -13.54 -8.73 4.10
N ASN A 146 -14.02 -9.33 5.17
CA ASN A 146 -14.69 -8.59 6.25
C ASN A 146 -13.86 -8.52 7.50
#